data_42c54fd01b27187bb6f9f28098abc3c0
#
_entry.id   42c54fd01b27187bb6f9f28098abc3c0
#
_cell.length_a   1.000
_cell.length_b   1.000
_cell.length_c   1.000
_cell.angle_alpha   90.00
_cell.angle_beta   90.00
_cell.angle_gamma   90.00
#
_symmetry.space_group_name_H-M   'P 1'
#
loop_
_entity.id
_entity.type
_entity.pdbx_description
1 polymer ?
#
loop_
_entity_poly.entity_id
_entity_poly.type
_entity_poly.pdbx_seq_one_letter_code
_entity_poly.pdbx_strand_id
1 'polypeptide(L)'
;MKIPTIVIHSDPEDVVAAVLGDVRGVSVIHLDELTRNWRVQKAGIVEPVLEKSIPSMCSSYIINRVFDLSCTEIGKRLRTFRLHENWAYTALGSVLSRAHALAHGIGPRGVSRSLLPLNVQWKLISERIPDIRTPQFAFGFGHRMPDMSHLDKFVQKSVWSYFRWNGDSDVVEGEQQWHPFFVEQPQGTPIICSYHGEAFTLSFPKGRPKADLGVFPALVYACRELFDNRMGEILVYQEDESLTFCACSPYMAGVGELREREQLLLRGVPSS
;
A
#
# COMPACT_ATOMS: atom_id res chain seq x y z
N MET A 1 -16.86 -11.78 20.25
CA MET A 1 -17.68 -10.75 19.55
C MET A 1 -16.89 -10.33 18.32
N LYS A 2 -17.44 -10.46 17.08
CA LYS A 2 -16.69 -10.04 15.88
C LYS A 2 -16.35 -8.56 15.96
N ILE A 3 -15.10 -8.20 15.71
CA ILE A 3 -14.68 -6.80 15.59
C ILE A 3 -15.31 -6.25 14.32
N PRO A 4 -16.11 -5.17 14.39
CA PRO A 4 -16.69 -4.55 13.19
C PRO A 4 -15.57 -4.04 12.28
N THR A 5 -15.80 -4.14 10.97
CA THR A 5 -14.84 -3.66 9.96
C THR A 5 -15.41 -2.45 9.23
N ILE A 6 -14.59 -1.43 9.07
CA ILE A 6 -14.91 -0.23 8.29
C ILE A 6 -13.92 -0.12 7.15
N VAL A 7 -14.42 -0.01 5.92
CA VAL A 7 -13.61 0.32 4.74
C VAL A 7 -13.83 1.78 4.40
N ILE A 8 -12.76 2.57 4.36
CA ILE A 8 -12.81 3.97 3.95
C ILE A 8 -12.12 4.08 2.59
N HIS A 9 -12.80 4.62 1.60
CA HIS A 9 -12.25 4.77 0.25
C HIS A 9 -12.48 6.16 -0.33
N SER A 10 -11.65 6.55 -1.29
CA SER A 10 -11.76 7.82 -2.03
C SER A 10 -12.09 7.63 -3.50
N ASP A 11 -11.96 6.41 -4.00
CA ASP A 11 -12.22 6.05 -5.39
C ASP A 11 -13.53 5.25 -5.47
N PRO A 12 -14.55 5.73 -6.23
CA PRO A 12 -15.80 4.99 -6.44
C PRO A 12 -15.60 3.60 -7.06
N GLU A 13 -14.50 3.40 -7.77
CA GLU A 13 -14.15 2.14 -8.45
C GLU A 13 -13.19 1.27 -7.61
N ASP A 14 -12.99 1.57 -6.32
CA ASP A 14 -12.11 0.76 -5.46
C ASP A 14 -12.63 -0.67 -5.32
N VAL A 15 -11.85 -1.60 -5.84
CA VAL A 15 -12.20 -3.03 -5.92
C VAL A 15 -12.40 -3.65 -4.53
N VAL A 16 -11.60 -3.23 -3.54
CA VAL A 16 -11.71 -3.75 -2.17
C VAL A 16 -12.99 -3.27 -1.52
N ALA A 17 -13.34 -2.00 -1.70
CA ALA A 17 -14.58 -1.43 -1.22
C ALA A 17 -15.79 -2.12 -1.86
N ALA A 18 -15.75 -2.37 -3.17
CA ALA A 18 -16.81 -3.07 -3.89
C ALA A 18 -17.00 -4.51 -3.39
N VAL A 19 -15.92 -5.28 -3.24
CA VAL A 19 -15.99 -6.68 -2.77
C VAL A 19 -16.48 -6.77 -1.33
N LEU A 20 -16.04 -5.88 -0.46
CA LEU A 20 -16.39 -5.92 0.96
C LEU A 20 -17.75 -5.28 1.28
N GLY A 21 -18.33 -4.51 0.36
CA GLY A 21 -19.61 -3.83 0.55
C GLY A 21 -20.78 -4.78 0.80
N ASP A 22 -20.75 -5.97 0.22
CA ASP A 22 -21.79 -6.99 0.38
C ASP A 22 -21.59 -7.90 1.60
N VAL A 23 -20.51 -7.68 2.34
CA VAL A 23 -20.13 -8.56 3.47
C VAL A 23 -20.84 -8.13 4.75
N ARG A 24 -21.56 -9.03 5.37
CA ARG A 24 -22.23 -8.78 6.65
C ARG A 24 -21.23 -8.39 7.75
N GLY A 25 -21.42 -7.26 8.37
CA GLY A 25 -20.59 -6.74 9.45
C GLY A 25 -19.42 -5.87 8.97
N VAL A 26 -19.38 -5.58 7.67
CA VAL A 26 -18.49 -4.58 7.08
C VAL A 26 -19.32 -3.34 6.71
N SER A 27 -18.81 -2.16 7.05
CA SER A 27 -19.37 -0.88 6.63
C SER A 27 -18.41 -0.23 5.64
N VAL A 28 -18.89 0.13 4.46
CA VAL A 28 -18.08 0.83 3.44
C VAL A 28 -18.52 2.28 3.44
N ILE A 29 -17.55 3.19 3.53
CA ILE A 29 -17.79 4.64 3.66
C ILE A 29 -16.90 5.37 2.64
N HIS A 30 -17.51 6.17 1.78
CA HIS A 30 -16.77 7.07 0.93
C HIS A 30 -16.20 8.24 1.75
N LEU A 31 -14.99 8.70 1.43
CA LEU A 31 -14.30 9.76 2.17
C LEU A 31 -15.13 11.06 2.26
N ASP A 32 -15.88 11.41 1.23
CA ASP A 32 -16.74 12.60 1.24
C ASP A 32 -17.88 12.49 2.25
N GLU A 33 -18.41 11.30 2.48
CA GLU A 33 -19.40 11.06 3.51
C GLU A 33 -18.77 11.21 4.91
N LEU A 34 -17.60 10.59 5.11
CA LEU A 34 -16.84 10.70 6.35
C LEU A 34 -16.48 12.16 6.68
N THR A 35 -16.12 12.96 5.67
CA THR A 35 -15.65 14.34 5.87
C THR A 35 -16.78 15.37 5.93
N ARG A 36 -17.97 15.04 5.44
CA ARG A 36 -19.12 15.96 5.39
C ARG A 36 -19.50 16.52 6.75
N ASN A 37 -19.39 15.71 7.78
CA ASN A 37 -19.82 16.01 9.14
C ASN A 37 -18.67 16.00 10.16
N TRP A 38 -17.46 16.35 9.73
CA TRP A 38 -16.36 16.48 10.66
C TRP A 38 -16.59 17.63 11.63
N ARG A 39 -16.39 17.35 12.91
CA ARG A 39 -16.40 18.36 13.98
C ARG A 39 -14.99 18.50 14.55
N VAL A 40 -14.50 19.74 14.60
CA VAL A 40 -13.24 20.04 15.29
C VAL A 40 -13.57 20.32 16.75
N GLN A 41 -13.09 19.48 17.64
CA GLN A 41 -13.20 19.69 19.09
C GLN A 41 -12.19 20.74 19.56
N LYS A 42 -12.39 21.26 20.80
CA LYS A 42 -11.54 22.30 21.42
C LYS A 42 -10.04 21.96 21.45
N ALA A 43 -9.68 20.68 21.40
CA ALA A 43 -8.28 20.20 21.37
C ALA A 43 -7.72 20.02 19.95
N GLY A 44 -8.40 20.51 18.90
CA GLY A 44 -7.99 20.29 17.52
C GLY A 44 -8.24 18.87 17.01
N ILE A 45 -8.94 18.05 17.78
CA ILE A 45 -9.26 16.67 17.44
C ILE A 45 -10.45 16.69 16.47
N VAL A 46 -10.25 16.09 15.30
CA VAL A 46 -11.33 15.90 14.32
C VAL A 46 -12.10 14.64 14.68
N GLU A 47 -13.40 14.78 14.85
CA GLU A 47 -14.30 13.67 15.10
C GLU A 47 -15.32 13.55 13.96
N PRO A 48 -15.37 12.38 13.26
CA PRO A 48 -16.43 12.14 12.30
C PRO A 48 -17.75 11.90 13.03
N VAL A 49 -18.80 12.56 12.59
CA VAL A 49 -20.16 12.22 13.03
C VAL A 49 -20.69 11.16 12.08
N LEU A 50 -20.50 9.91 12.46
CA LEU A 50 -21.00 8.77 11.69
C LEU A 50 -22.52 8.58 11.92
N GLU A 51 -23.19 8.03 10.93
CA GLU A 51 -24.56 7.58 11.11
C GLU A 51 -24.64 6.52 12.21
N LYS A 52 -25.78 6.42 12.90
CA LYS A 52 -25.96 5.46 14.00
C LYS A 52 -25.78 4.00 13.60
N SER A 53 -25.94 3.69 12.32
CA SER A 53 -25.73 2.35 11.74
C SER A 53 -24.26 1.97 11.61
N ILE A 54 -23.35 2.94 11.61
CA ILE A 54 -21.92 2.71 11.42
C ILE A 54 -21.26 2.49 12.80
N PRO A 55 -20.48 1.41 12.96
CA PRO A 55 -19.77 1.15 14.21
C PRO A 55 -18.80 2.25 14.59
N SER A 56 -18.52 2.40 15.88
CA SER A 56 -17.49 3.34 16.32
C SER A 56 -16.11 2.96 15.80
N MET A 57 -15.36 3.92 15.29
CA MET A 57 -13.98 3.70 14.84
C MET A 57 -13.08 3.13 15.94
N CYS A 58 -13.27 3.57 17.19
CA CYS A 58 -12.48 3.11 18.33
C CYS A 58 -12.67 1.61 18.65
N SER A 59 -13.72 0.98 18.15
CA SER A 59 -14.00 -0.45 18.32
C SER A 59 -13.89 -1.25 17.03
N SER A 60 -13.42 -0.64 15.95
CA SER A 60 -13.43 -1.23 14.61
C SER A 60 -12.02 -1.49 14.08
N TYR A 61 -11.92 -2.52 13.22
CA TYR A 61 -10.79 -2.72 12.33
C TYR A 61 -11.03 -1.87 11.07
N ILE A 62 -10.06 -1.02 10.71
CA ILE A 62 -10.21 -0.10 9.60
C ILE A 62 -9.30 -0.49 8.44
N ILE A 63 -9.88 -0.64 7.26
CA ILE A 63 -9.20 -0.78 5.98
C ILE A 63 -9.25 0.59 5.30
N ASN A 64 -8.11 1.29 5.30
CA ASN A 64 -8.02 2.59 4.67
C ASN A 64 -7.59 2.46 3.21
N ARG A 65 -8.46 2.82 2.28
CA ARG A 65 -8.27 2.80 0.82
C ARG A 65 -8.20 4.21 0.22
N VAL A 66 -7.81 5.20 1.02
CA VAL A 66 -7.62 6.57 0.55
C VAL A 66 -6.19 6.74 0.06
N PHE A 67 -5.97 6.57 -1.24
CA PHE A 67 -4.64 6.70 -1.88
C PHE A 67 -4.39 8.07 -2.46
N ASP A 68 -5.44 8.72 -2.94
CA ASP A 68 -5.41 10.10 -3.40
C ASP A 68 -6.77 10.80 -3.14
N LEU A 69 -6.81 12.10 -3.36
CA LEU A 69 -7.99 12.92 -3.13
C LEU A 69 -8.59 13.47 -4.43
N SER A 70 -8.08 13.03 -5.59
CA SER A 70 -8.47 13.59 -6.89
C SER A 70 -9.97 13.47 -7.18
N CYS A 71 -10.57 12.35 -6.81
CA CYS A 71 -11.99 12.06 -7.03
C CYS A 71 -12.91 12.56 -5.91
N THR A 72 -12.39 13.21 -4.86
CA THR A 72 -13.16 13.62 -3.69
C THR A 72 -13.54 15.09 -3.69
N GLU A 73 -14.63 15.46 -3.02
CA GLU A 73 -15.04 16.85 -2.82
C GLU A 73 -14.02 17.64 -1.98
N ILE A 74 -13.41 17.00 -0.97
CA ILE A 74 -12.37 17.63 -0.18
C ILE A 74 -11.14 17.96 -1.05
N GLY A 75 -10.75 17.05 -1.93
CA GLY A 75 -9.64 17.29 -2.87
C GLY A 75 -9.95 18.44 -3.85
N LYS A 76 -11.17 18.51 -4.38
CA LYS A 76 -11.63 19.63 -5.22
C LYS A 76 -11.54 20.97 -4.47
N ARG A 77 -12.03 21.01 -3.23
CA ARG A 77 -11.98 22.22 -2.38
C ARG A 77 -10.54 22.63 -2.07
N LEU A 78 -9.68 21.70 -1.70
CA LEU A 78 -8.27 22.00 -1.44
C LEU A 78 -7.59 22.63 -2.67
N ARG A 79 -7.82 22.09 -3.86
CA ARG A 79 -7.32 22.68 -5.12
C ARG A 79 -7.89 24.08 -5.38
N THR A 80 -9.19 24.26 -5.19
CA THR A 80 -9.85 25.57 -5.37
C THR A 80 -9.26 26.65 -4.48
N PHE A 81 -8.98 26.31 -3.22
CA PHE A 81 -8.40 27.23 -2.25
C PHE A 81 -6.85 27.21 -2.23
N ARG A 82 -6.21 26.48 -3.15
CA ARG A 82 -4.75 26.28 -3.21
C ARG A 82 -4.14 25.80 -1.89
N LEU A 83 -4.88 24.96 -1.16
CA LEU A 83 -4.41 24.35 0.07
C LEU A 83 -3.70 23.03 -0.24
N HIS A 84 -2.71 22.68 0.58
CA HIS A 84 -1.95 21.46 0.39
C HIS A 84 -2.75 20.24 0.86
N GLU A 85 -2.71 19.15 0.09
CA GLU A 85 -3.44 17.90 0.41
C GLU A 85 -3.01 17.28 1.74
N ASN A 86 -1.78 17.49 2.18
CA ASN A 86 -1.29 17.01 3.47
C ASN A 86 -2.17 17.41 4.64
N TRP A 87 -2.90 18.54 4.52
CA TRP A 87 -3.83 18.96 5.56
C TRP A 87 -4.97 17.96 5.76
N ALA A 88 -5.56 17.48 4.66
CA ALA A 88 -6.61 16.48 4.70
C ALA A 88 -6.08 15.11 5.19
N TYR A 89 -4.90 14.71 4.74
CA TYR A 89 -4.26 13.48 5.19
C TYR A 89 -3.92 13.53 6.70
N THR A 90 -3.49 14.67 7.21
CA THR A 90 -3.24 14.85 8.64
C THR A 90 -4.54 14.73 9.44
N ALA A 91 -5.61 15.35 8.98
CA ALA A 91 -6.91 15.25 9.62
C ALA A 91 -7.45 13.81 9.61
N LEU A 92 -7.36 13.13 8.46
CA LEU A 92 -7.73 11.72 8.35
C LEU A 92 -6.87 10.82 9.24
N GLY A 93 -5.56 11.05 9.29
CA GLY A 93 -4.63 10.35 10.18
C GLY A 93 -5.01 10.49 11.65
N SER A 94 -5.40 11.69 12.08
CA SER A 94 -5.89 11.95 13.44
C SER A 94 -7.16 11.16 13.77
N VAL A 95 -8.07 11.01 12.80
CA VAL A 95 -9.27 10.17 12.94
C VAL A 95 -8.90 8.69 13.04
N LEU A 96 -8.05 8.22 12.14
CA LEU A 96 -7.65 6.81 12.06
C LEU A 96 -6.78 6.36 13.23
N SER A 97 -6.01 7.27 13.86
CA SER A 97 -5.21 6.94 15.05
C SER A 97 -6.04 6.46 16.25
N ARG A 98 -7.35 6.66 16.20
CA ARG A 98 -8.29 6.19 17.22
C ARG A 98 -8.88 4.80 16.93
N ALA A 99 -8.59 4.23 15.77
CA ALA A 99 -9.08 2.91 15.41
C ALA A 99 -8.55 1.84 16.38
N HIS A 100 -9.36 0.80 16.61
CA HIS A 100 -8.91 -0.36 17.36
C HIS A 100 -7.71 -1.04 16.66
N ALA A 101 -7.80 -1.19 15.36
CA ALA A 101 -6.71 -1.69 14.52
C ALA A 101 -6.83 -1.13 13.09
N LEU A 102 -5.71 -1.02 12.40
CA LEU A 102 -5.62 -0.59 11.00
C LEU A 102 -5.04 -1.71 10.13
N ALA A 103 -5.51 -1.79 8.89
CA ALA A 103 -4.91 -2.67 7.88
C ALA A 103 -3.54 -2.15 7.41
N HIS A 104 -3.32 -0.84 7.50
CA HIS A 104 -2.07 -0.18 7.12
C HIS A 104 -1.68 0.83 8.18
N GLY A 105 -0.39 0.94 8.47
CA GLY A 105 0.16 1.99 9.33
C GLY A 105 -0.05 3.39 8.74
N ILE A 106 0.16 4.40 9.58
CA ILE A 106 0.04 5.81 9.20
C ILE A 106 1.44 6.34 8.89
N GLY A 107 1.70 6.71 7.64
CA GLY A 107 2.99 7.18 7.19
C GLY A 107 3.04 8.65 6.79
N PRO A 108 4.27 9.18 6.54
CA PRO A 108 4.49 10.61 6.27
C PRO A 108 3.89 11.10 4.96
N ARG A 109 3.51 10.21 4.03
CA ARG A 109 2.93 10.56 2.72
C ARG A 109 1.43 10.35 2.63
N GLY A 110 0.76 10.23 3.75
CA GLY A 110 -0.66 9.95 3.85
C GLY A 110 -0.91 8.56 4.41
N VAL A 111 -2.13 8.34 4.84
CA VAL A 111 -2.51 7.18 5.65
C VAL A 111 -2.40 5.84 4.93
N SER A 112 -2.58 5.82 3.60
CA SER A 112 -2.48 4.59 2.81
C SER A 112 -1.16 4.45 2.06
N ARG A 113 -0.29 5.46 2.13
CA ARG A 113 1.04 5.48 1.52
C ARG A 113 2.14 5.38 2.59
N SER A 114 1.84 4.74 3.69
CA SER A 114 2.72 4.65 4.85
C SER A 114 3.94 3.78 4.65
N LEU A 115 4.06 3.12 3.51
CA LEU A 115 5.18 2.24 3.26
C LEU A 115 6.49 3.00 3.13
N LEU A 116 7.52 2.30 3.53
CA LEU A 116 8.89 2.74 3.42
C LEU A 116 9.31 2.84 1.94
N PRO A 117 10.23 3.74 1.58
CA PRO A 117 10.78 3.78 0.24
C PRO A 117 11.48 2.46 -0.11
N LEU A 118 11.56 2.14 -1.40
CA LEU A 118 12.04 0.85 -1.90
C LEU A 118 13.40 0.44 -1.34
N ASN A 119 14.37 1.34 -1.32
CA ASN A 119 15.71 1.07 -0.80
C ASN A 119 15.70 0.68 0.69
N VAL A 120 14.80 1.24 1.48
CA VAL A 120 14.61 0.87 2.89
C VAL A 120 13.91 -0.48 3.02
N GLN A 121 12.88 -0.74 2.20
CA GLN A 121 12.24 -2.05 2.15
C GLN A 121 13.26 -3.14 1.84
N TRP A 122 14.11 -2.95 0.82
CA TRP A 122 15.13 -3.92 0.44
C TRP A 122 16.13 -4.19 1.55
N LYS A 123 16.61 -3.15 2.21
CA LYS A 123 17.51 -3.31 3.35
C LYS A 123 16.88 -4.16 4.46
N LEU A 124 15.66 -3.81 4.88
CA LEU A 124 14.97 -4.51 5.96
C LEU A 124 14.65 -5.97 5.60
N ILE A 125 14.22 -6.22 4.35
CA ILE A 125 13.93 -7.59 3.90
C ILE A 125 15.20 -8.42 3.80
N SER A 126 16.30 -7.90 3.23
CA SER A 126 17.56 -8.63 3.13
C SER A 126 18.17 -8.96 4.49
N GLU A 127 17.99 -8.11 5.49
CA GLU A 127 18.41 -8.38 6.87
C GLU A 127 17.51 -9.46 7.54
N ARG A 128 16.23 -9.51 7.20
CA ARG A 128 15.27 -10.44 7.81
C ARG A 128 15.21 -11.79 7.13
N ILE A 129 15.41 -11.84 5.82
CA ILE A 129 15.34 -13.04 4.96
C ILE A 129 16.60 -13.05 4.07
N PRO A 130 17.77 -13.49 4.59
CA PRO A 130 19.05 -13.39 3.86
C PRO A 130 19.09 -14.15 2.53
N ASP A 131 18.26 -15.19 2.38
CA ASP A 131 18.23 -16.03 1.16
C ASP A 131 17.45 -15.39 0.00
N ILE A 132 16.74 -14.28 0.23
CA ILE A 132 16.05 -13.56 -0.83
C ILE A 132 16.92 -12.42 -1.36
N ARG A 133 17.03 -12.34 -2.68
CA ARG A 133 17.70 -11.22 -3.33
C ARG A 133 16.84 -9.96 -3.27
N THR A 134 17.51 -8.82 -3.38
CA THR A 134 16.88 -7.51 -3.60
C THR A 134 17.57 -6.81 -4.76
N PRO A 135 16.89 -5.95 -5.53
CA PRO A 135 17.50 -5.24 -6.64
C PRO A 135 18.67 -4.37 -6.15
N GLN A 136 19.75 -4.33 -6.93
CA GLN A 136 20.79 -3.34 -6.72
C GLN A 136 20.30 -1.96 -7.18
N PHE A 137 20.86 -0.92 -6.58
CA PHE A 137 20.43 0.44 -6.90
C PHE A 137 21.58 1.44 -6.73
N ALA A 138 21.44 2.57 -7.42
CA ALA A 138 22.28 3.73 -7.26
C ALA A 138 21.42 4.96 -6.99
N PHE A 139 21.83 5.77 -6.02
CA PHE A 139 21.08 6.96 -5.61
C PHE A 139 21.97 8.19 -5.67
N GLY A 140 21.54 9.20 -6.42
CA GLY A 140 22.18 10.49 -6.47
C GLY A 140 21.58 11.48 -5.50
N PHE A 141 22.39 12.42 -5.02
CA PHE A 141 21.93 13.50 -4.17
C PHE A 141 22.01 14.85 -4.92
N GLY A 142 20.93 15.57 -4.93
CA GLY A 142 20.78 16.76 -5.76
C GLY A 142 20.82 16.38 -7.26
N HIS A 143 21.57 17.12 -8.06
CA HIS A 143 21.75 16.85 -9.49
C HIS A 143 22.93 15.92 -9.81
N ARG A 144 23.59 15.40 -8.81
CA ARG A 144 24.77 14.53 -9.01
C ARG A 144 24.31 13.14 -9.43
N MET A 145 24.82 12.70 -10.58
CA MET A 145 24.63 11.33 -11.03
C MET A 145 25.42 10.39 -10.11
N PRO A 146 24.80 9.30 -9.64
CA PRO A 146 25.51 8.29 -8.87
C PRO A 146 26.43 7.46 -9.77
N ASP A 147 27.37 6.75 -9.16
CA ASP A 147 28.11 5.69 -9.84
C ASP A 147 27.17 4.49 -10.07
N MET A 148 27.01 4.14 -11.35
CA MET A 148 26.14 3.06 -11.81
C MET A 148 26.94 1.89 -12.39
N SER A 149 28.27 1.86 -12.22
CA SER A 149 29.15 0.85 -12.83
C SER A 149 28.84 -0.60 -12.39
N HIS A 150 28.13 -0.74 -11.28
CA HIS A 150 27.67 -2.03 -10.73
C HIS A 150 26.30 -2.48 -11.25
N LEU A 151 25.60 -1.67 -12.07
CA LEU A 151 24.28 -1.96 -12.61
C LEU A 151 24.39 -2.30 -14.10
N ASP A 152 24.03 -3.53 -14.48
CA ASP A 152 24.03 -3.95 -15.90
C ASP A 152 22.84 -3.39 -16.67
N LYS A 153 21.64 -3.70 -16.22
CA LYS A 153 20.38 -3.20 -16.77
C LYS A 153 19.61 -2.48 -15.68
N PHE A 154 19.30 -1.24 -15.90
CA PHE A 154 18.64 -0.43 -14.90
C PHE A 154 17.51 0.42 -15.48
N VAL A 155 16.62 0.83 -14.61
CA VAL A 155 15.56 1.80 -14.89
C VAL A 155 15.68 2.94 -13.90
N GLN A 156 15.40 4.16 -14.37
CA GLN A 156 15.22 5.30 -13.49
C GLN A 156 13.79 5.28 -12.96
N LYS A 157 13.61 5.41 -11.65
CA LYS A 157 12.27 5.42 -11.05
C LYS A 157 12.24 6.20 -9.74
N SER A 158 11.04 6.52 -9.27
CA SER A 158 10.88 7.03 -7.91
C SER A 158 11.06 5.92 -6.88
N VAL A 159 11.64 6.24 -5.73
CA VAL A 159 11.72 5.33 -4.57
C VAL A 159 10.35 4.86 -4.06
N TRP A 160 9.28 5.50 -4.52
CA TRP A 160 7.89 5.22 -4.17
C TRP A 160 7.10 4.52 -5.29
N SER A 161 7.74 4.19 -6.44
CA SER A 161 7.11 3.48 -7.56
C SER A 161 7.24 1.98 -7.40
N TYR A 162 6.39 1.35 -6.60
CA TYR A 162 6.53 -0.03 -6.18
C TYR A 162 6.44 -1.04 -7.32
N PHE A 163 5.42 -0.95 -8.18
CA PHE A 163 5.13 -1.97 -9.21
C PHE A 163 5.50 -1.60 -10.64
N ARG A 164 6.11 -0.44 -10.87
CA ARG A 164 6.49 0.01 -12.22
C ARG A 164 7.93 -0.37 -12.52
N TRP A 165 8.11 -1.40 -13.32
CA TRP A 165 9.42 -1.96 -13.66
C TRP A 165 9.69 -2.01 -15.17
N ASN A 166 8.73 -1.63 -16.01
CA ASN A 166 8.91 -1.48 -17.44
C ASN A 166 9.50 -0.10 -17.73
N GLY A 167 10.43 -0.06 -18.68
CA GLY A 167 11.23 1.11 -19.03
C GLY A 167 10.49 2.30 -19.65
N ASP A 168 9.17 2.29 -19.69
CA ASP A 168 8.41 3.51 -19.97
C ASP A 168 8.60 4.46 -18.79
N SER A 169 9.47 5.42 -19.04
CA SER A 169 9.81 6.50 -18.13
C SER A 169 8.58 7.37 -17.85
N ASP A 170 7.76 6.95 -16.90
CA ASP A 170 6.97 7.93 -16.18
C ASP A 170 7.94 8.76 -15.32
N VAL A 171 8.73 9.56 -15.99
CA VAL A 171 9.45 10.65 -15.37
C VAL A 171 8.38 11.57 -14.81
N VAL A 172 8.11 11.47 -13.53
CA VAL A 172 7.39 12.51 -12.81
C VAL A 172 8.30 13.72 -12.88
N GLU A 173 8.00 14.62 -13.83
CA GLU A 173 8.75 15.84 -14.03
C GLU A 173 8.90 16.57 -12.69
N GLY A 174 10.11 16.82 -12.29
CA GLY A 174 10.46 17.63 -11.12
C GLY A 174 11.20 16.89 -10.00
N GLU A 175 10.61 15.91 -9.34
CA GLU A 175 11.26 15.23 -8.21
C GLU A 175 12.43 14.32 -8.62
N GLN A 176 12.34 13.68 -9.78
CA GLN A 176 13.38 12.74 -10.26
C GLN A 176 14.66 13.44 -10.73
N GLN A 177 14.60 14.72 -11.12
CA GLN A 177 15.79 15.45 -11.51
C GLN A 177 16.70 15.81 -10.33
N TRP A 178 16.12 15.97 -9.13
CA TRP A 178 16.87 16.38 -7.94
C TRP A 178 17.53 15.23 -7.19
N HIS A 179 16.97 14.03 -7.26
CA HIS A 179 17.49 12.86 -6.56
C HIS A 179 17.34 11.63 -7.47
N PRO A 180 18.20 11.49 -8.48
CA PRO A 180 18.08 10.38 -9.42
C PRO A 180 18.27 9.04 -8.70
N PHE A 181 17.32 8.14 -8.89
CA PHE A 181 17.30 6.80 -8.33
C PHE A 181 17.25 5.79 -9.46
N PHE A 182 18.30 5.04 -9.62
CA PHE A 182 18.43 3.99 -10.63
C PHE A 182 18.41 2.64 -9.94
N VAL A 183 17.68 1.73 -10.52
CA VAL A 183 17.45 0.40 -9.95
C VAL A 183 17.70 -0.64 -11.00
N GLU A 184 18.38 -1.70 -10.63
CA GLU A 184 18.52 -2.90 -11.44
C GLU A 184 17.16 -3.40 -11.87
N GLN A 185 17.00 -3.63 -13.17
CA GLN A 185 15.75 -4.17 -13.71
C GLN A 185 15.67 -5.67 -13.40
N PRO A 186 14.69 -6.11 -12.59
CA PRO A 186 14.54 -7.52 -12.28
C PRO A 186 14.31 -8.32 -13.55
N GLN A 187 14.99 -9.42 -13.68
CA GLN A 187 14.84 -10.36 -14.79
C GLN A 187 13.88 -11.49 -14.39
N GLY A 188 13.37 -12.23 -15.39
CA GLY A 188 12.56 -13.41 -15.17
C GLY A 188 11.06 -13.15 -15.05
N THR A 189 10.39 -13.97 -14.27
CA THR A 189 8.92 -14.03 -14.20
C THR A 189 8.39 -13.36 -12.94
N PRO A 190 7.46 -12.40 -13.05
CA PRO A 190 6.85 -11.77 -11.89
C PRO A 190 5.88 -12.71 -11.18
N ILE A 191 5.93 -12.65 -9.86
CA ILE A 191 5.00 -13.30 -8.93
C ILE A 191 4.40 -12.20 -8.08
N ILE A 192 3.08 -12.12 -8.03
CA ILE A 192 2.36 -11.17 -7.17
C ILE A 192 1.74 -11.96 -6.03
N CYS A 193 2.12 -11.63 -4.81
CA CYS A 193 1.52 -12.16 -3.60
C CYS A 193 0.59 -11.11 -3.01
N SER A 194 -0.72 -11.32 -3.15
CA SER A 194 -1.73 -10.51 -2.45
C SER A 194 -1.98 -11.11 -1.08
N TYR A 195 -2.02 -10.28 -0.03
CA TYR A 195 -2.21 -10.78 1.34
C TYR A 195 -3.10 -9.87 2.18
N HIS A 196 -3.78 -10.49 3.16
CA HIS A 196 -4.52 -9.81 4.22
C HIS A 196 -4.40 -10.61 5.52
N GLY A 197 -3.82 -10.02 6.54
CA GLY A 197 -3.42 -10.75 7.74
C GLY A 197 -2.37 -11.83 7.43
N GLU A 198 -2.63 -13.07 7.80
CA GLU A 198 -1.77 -14.22 7.49
C GLU A 198 -2.16 -14.93 6.19
N ALA A 199 -3.35 -14.66 5.70
CA ALA A 199 -3.83 -15.25 4.47
C ALA A 199 -3.18 -14.57 3.26
N PHE A 200 -2.78 -15.35 2.27
CA PHE A 200 -2.26 -14.84 1.01
C PHE A 200 -2.64 -15.72 -0.18
N THR A 201 -2.56 -15.17 -1.36
CA THR A 201 -2.70 -15.85 -2.64
C THR A 201 -1.61 -15.39 -3.59
N LEU A 202 -1.22 -16.29 -4.51
CA LEU A 202 -0.16 -16.02 -5.49
C LEU A 202 -0.77 -15.95 -6.89
N SER A 203 -0.43 -14.90 -7.63
CA SER A 203 -0.78 -14.72 -9.03
C SER A 203 0.47 -14.75 -9.90
N PHE A 204 0.36 -15.38 -11.05
CA PHE A 204 1.46 -15.63 -11.98
C PHE A 204 1.15 -15.04 -13.35
N PRO A 205 1.33 -13.72 -13.56
CA PRO A 205 0.91 -13.05 -14.81
C PRO A 205 1.59 -13.57 -16.07
N LYS A 206 2.78 -14.17 -15.94
CA LYS A 206 3.57 -14.72 -17.06
C LYS A 206 3.81 -16.24 -16.94
N GLY A 207 2.90 -16.95 -16.27
CA GLY A 207 3.01 -18.38 -16.06
C GLY A 207 3.60 -18.76 -14.71
N ARG A 208 3.35 -20.01 -14.29
CA ARG A 208 3.74 -20.50 -12.98
C ARG A 208 5.26 -20.66 -12.86
N PRO A 209 5.87 -20.15 -11.80
CA PRO A 209 7.31 -20.26 -11.57
C PRO A 209 7.77 -21.70 -11.29
N LYS A 210 9.05 -21.94 -11.45
CA LYS A 210 9.70 -23.23 -11.15
C LYS A 210 10.29 -23.26 -9.72
N ALA A 211 10.52 -22.09 -9.12
CA ALA A 211 11.14 -21.99 -7.80
C ALA A 211 10.25 -22.50 -6.67
N ASP A 212 10.88 -22.82 -5.55
CA ASP A 212 10.17 -23.07 -4.30
C ASP A 212 9.51 -21.78 -3.80
N LEU A 213 8.21 -21.85 -3.60
CA LEU A 213 7.39 -20.72 -3.12
C LEU A 213 7.27 -20.68 -1.59
N GLY A 214 8.00 -21.55 -0.88
CA GLY A 214 7.97 -21.66 0.58
C GLY A 214 8.44 -20.39 1.33
N VAL A 215 9.06 -19.44 0.64
CA VAL A 215 9.47 -18.15 1.23
C VAL A 215 8.31 -17.17 1.46
N PHE A 216 7.18 -17.31 0.77
CA PHE A 216 6.10 -16.32 0.83
C PHE A 216 5.47 -16.14 2.21
N PRO A 217 5.24 -17.18 3.04
CA PRO A 217 4.79 -16.98 4.43
C PRO A 217 5.74 -16.08 5.23
N ALA A 218 7.06 -16.27 5.08
CA ALA A 218 8.05 -15.43 5.75
C ALA A 218 8.05 -13.99 5.22
N LEU A 219 7.89 -13.79 3.91
CA LEU A 219 7.76 -12.46 3.31
C LEU A 219 6.50 -11.72 3.79
N VAL A 220 5.35 -12.39 3.81
CA VAL A 220 4.10 -11.80 4.32
C VAL A 220 4.27 -11.40 5.79
N TYR A 221 4.84 -12.27 6.60
CA TYR A 221 5.12 -11.97 8.00
C TYR A 221 6.06 -10.76 8.14
N ALA A 222 7.17 -10.74 7.39
CA ALA A 222 8.13 -9.64 7.42
C ALA A 222 7.50 -8.30 6.99
N CYS A 223 6.69 -8.28 5.93
CA CYS A 223 6.00 -7.07 5.49
C CYS A 223 5.00 -6.55 6.55
N ARG A 224 4.32 -7.44 7.24
CA ARG A 224 3.41 -7.06 8.33
C ARG A 224 4.15 -6.44 9.51
N GLU A 225 5.24 -7.05 9.94
CA GLU A 225 5.99 -6.63 11.12
C GLU A 225 6.88 -5.40 10.87
N LEU A 226 7.61 -5.41 9.74
CA LEU A 226 8.59 -4.36 9.44
C LEU A 226 7.97 -3.11 8.83
N PHE A 227 6.86 -3.27 8.09
CA PHE A 227 6.25 -2.17 7.34
C PHE A 227 4.91 -1.73 7.94
N ASP A 228 4.46 -2.35 9.02
CA ASP A 228 3.12 -2.14 9.61
C ASP A 228 2.01 -2.22 8.55
N ASN A 229 2.15 -3.20 7.66
CA ASN A 229 1.26 -3.39 6.52
C ASN A 229 0.58 -4.75 6.60
N ARG A 230 -0.64 -4.80 7.11
CA ARG A 230 -1.41 -6.04 7.30
C ARG A 230 -2.17 -6.48 6.07
N MET A 231 -2.23 -5.62 5.04
CA MET A 231 -2.95 -5.90 3.81
C MET A 231 -2.25 -5.23 2.63
N GLY A 232 -1.96 -5.96 1.56
CA GLY A 232 -1.30 -5.41 0.40
C GLY A 232 -0.85 -6.43 -0.61
N GLU A 233 0.10 -6.04 -1.43
CA GLU A 233 0.71 -6.88 -2.45
C GLU A 233 2.23 -6.83 -2.36
N ILE A 234 2.85 -7.99 -2.55
CA ILE A 234 4.30 -8.16 -2.64
C ILE A 234 4.62 -8.56 -4.07
N LEU A 235 5.57 -7.85 -4.70
CA LEU A 235 6.11 -8.19 -6.00
C LEU A 235 7.46 -8.88 -5.82
N VAL A 236 7.56 -10.09 -6.36
CA VAL A 236 8.78 -10.90 -6.43
C VAL A 236 9.02 -11.26 -7.88
N TYR A 237 10.28 -11.27 -8.32
CA TYR A 237 10.65 -11.85 -9.60
C TYR A 237 11.41 -13.15 -9.38
N GLN A 238 11.13 -14.13 -10.23
CA GLN A 238 11.89 -15.37 -10.30
C GLN A 238 12.79 -15.38 -11.52
N GLU A 239 14.08 -15.57 -11.28
CA GLU A 239 15.07 -15.89 -12.31
C GLU A 239 15.74 -17.20 -11.91
N ASP A 240 15.58 -18.22 -12.74
CA ASP A 240 15.98 -19.61 -12.45
C ASP A 240 15.44 -20.10 -11.09
N GLU A 241 16.30 -20.46 -10.14
CA GLU A 241 15.94 -20.86 -8.79
C GLU A 241 15.93 -19.68 -7.79
N SER A 242 16.32 -18.48 -8.24
CA SER A 242 16.47 -17.31 -7.38
C SER A 242 15.20 -16.48 -7.34
N LEU A 243 14.88 -15.97 -6.16
CA LEU A 243 13.77 -15.04 -5.94
C LEU A 243 14.30 -13.66 -5.56
N THR A 244 13.79 -12.62 -6.21
CA THR A 244 14.15 -11.22 -5.95
C THR A 244 12.93 -10.47 -5.43
N PHE A 245 12.96 -10.04 -4.18
CA PHE A 245 11.94 -9.18 -3.61
C PHE A 245 12.07 -7.77 -4.18
N CYS A 246 11.06 -7.31 -4.88
CA CYS A 246 11.08 -6.01 -5.56
C CYS A 246 10.32 -4.92 -4.82
N ALA A 247 9.17 -5.23 -4.25
CA ALA A 247 8.38 -4.23 -3.55
C ALA A 247 7.28 -4.86 -2.70
N CYS A 248 6.87 -4.14 -1.65
CA CYS A 248 5.60 -4.33 -0.98
C CYS A 248 4.78 -3.05 -1.06
N SER A 249 3.53 -3.16 -1.43
CA SER A 249 2.58 -2.04 -1.57
C SER A 249 1.33 -2.28 -0.75
N PRO A 250 0.77 -1.25 -0.08
CA PRO A 250 -0.55 -1.35 0.57
C PRO A 250 -1.68 -1.40 -0.47
N TYR A 251 -1.39 -1.02 -1.70
CA TYR A 251 -2.36 -1.01 -2.77
C TYR A 251 -2.53 -2.41 -3.33
N MET A 252 -3.70 -2.99 -3.10
CA MET A 252 -4.09 -4.28 -3.66
C MET A 252 -4.82 -4.01 -4.98
N ALA A 253 -4.05 -3.92 -6.07
CA ALA A 253 -4.61 -3.78 -7.42
C ALA A 253 -5.09 -5.13 -7.97
N GLY A 254 -4.47 -6.18 -7.50
CA GLY A 254 -4.75 -7.60 -7.69
C GLY A 254 -4.95 -8.06 -9.13
N VAL A 255 -4.03 -8.85 -9.59
CA VAL A 255 -4.23 -9.70 -10.75
C VAL A 255 -4.58 -11.09 -10.21
N GLY A 256 -5.85 -11.35 -9.94
CA GLY A 256 -6.33 -12.65 -9.49
C GLY A 256 -7.79 -12.79 -9.84
N GLU A 257 -8.31 -14.02 -9.86
CA GLU A 257 -9.74 -14.22 -10.01
C GLU A 257 -10.49 -13.52 -8.88
N LEU A 258 -11.55 -12.80 -9.18
CA LEU A 258 -12.36 -12.04 -8.22
C LEU A 258 -12.75 -12.88 -6.99
N ARG A 259 -13.03 -14.17 -7.20
CA ARG A 259 -13.42 -15.11 -6.16
C ARG A 259 -12.32 -15.43 -5.15
N GLU A 260 -11.08 -15.59 -5.60
CA GLU A 260 -9.93 -15.84 -4.70
C GLU A 260 -9.61 -14.60 -3.87
N ARG A 261 -9.73 -13.43 -4.48
CA ARG A 261 -9.53 -12.16 -3.82
C ARG A 261 -10.57 -11.88 -2.75
N GLU A 262 -11.84 -12.15 -3.04
CA GLU A 262 -12.94 -12.07 -2.08
C GLU A 262 -12.67 -12.97 -0.87
N GLN A 263 -12.32 -14.23 -1.10
CA GLN A 263 -11.98 -15.16 -0.02
C GLN A 263 -10.78 -14.69 0.81
N LEU A 264 -9.75 -14.13 0.17
CA LEU A 264 -8.58 -13.57 0.83
C LEU A 264 -8.97 -12.41 1.75
N LEU A 265 -9.74 -11.45 1.23
CA LEU A 265 -10.19 -10.29 1.99
C LEU A 265 -11.01 -10.70 3.22
N LEU A 266 -11.90 -11.68 3.06
CA LEU A 266 -12.73 -12.19 4.15
C LEU A 266 -11.91 -12.89 5.24
N ARG A 267 -10.89 -13.67 4.86
CA ARG A 267 -10.01 -14.39 5.81
C ARG A 267 -9.14 -13.45 6.63
N GLY A 268 -8.75 -12.32 6.06
CA GLY A 268 -7.88 -11.34 6.73
C GLY A 268 -8.60 -10.44 7.73
N VAL A 269 -9.93 -10.39 7.71
CA VAL A 269 -10.72 -9.64 8.70
C VAL A 269 -10.56 -10.33 10.06
N PRO A 270 -10.12 -9.61 11.11
CA PRO A 270 -9.90 -10.21 12.42
C PRO A 270 -11.17 -10.89 12.95
N SER A 271 -11.08 -12.18 13.19
CA SER A 271 -12.07 -12.92 13.99
C SER A 271 -11.70 -12.76 15.45
N SER A 272 -12.59 -12.20 16.23
CA SER A 272 -12.46 -12.11 17.68
C SER A 272 -12.49 -13.49 18.34
#